data_0d50769ce1e3f84632956bd692bf8664
#
_entry.id   0d50769ce1e3f84632956bd692bf8664
#
_cell.length_a   1.000
_cell.length_b   1.000
_cell.length_c   1.000
_cell.angle_alpha   90.00
_cell.angle_beta   90.00
_cell.angle_gamma   90.00
#
_symmetry.space_group_name_H-M   'P 1'
#
loop_
_entity.id
_entity.type
_entity.pdbx_description
1 polymer ?
#
loop_
_entity_poly.entity_id
_entity_poly.type
_entity_poly.pdbx_seq_one_letter_code
_entity_poly.pdbx_strand_id
1 'polypeptide(L)'
;DEYKQKAKELIKHHFDHIRTFTKDLFTLFEEKVVLAQGELISTGMMNLYLNECGINSVLIPALDYMRTDKNAEPDPVYIKEKLIKLLDGHKDADLFITQGYICRNAYGEIDNLQRGGSDYSASLIGAAIGAEEIQIWTDIDGMHNNDPRIVEKTSPVRHLHFEEAAELAYFGAKILHPTCILPAKLNNIPVRLLNTMQPEAPGTMISNMTEKGKIKAVAAKDNITSIKIKSGRMLLATGFLRKVFEIFENYQTPIDMVTTSEVGVSVTIDNRKHLEEIVDDLKKYGTVTVDEDMVIVCVVGDLEWDNVGFEARIVQAMKDVPVRMISYGGSNYNVCLLYTSPSPRD
;
A
#
# COMPACT_ATOMS: atom_id res chain seq x y z
N ASP A 1 41.64 6.01 2.80
CA ASP A 1 41.75 4.54 2.95
C ASP A 1 41.04 3.95 4.19
N GLU A 2 40.85 4.72 5.26
CA GLU A 2 40.17 4.27 6.49
C GLU A 2 38.71 3.83 6.23
N TYR A 3 37.90 4.66 5.54
CA TYR A 3 36.51 4.34 5.22
C TYR A 3 36.38 3.13 4.29
N LYS A 4 37.30 2.98 3.34
CA LYS A 4 37.34 1.80 2.47
C LYS A 4 37.58 0.52 3.27
N GLN A 5 38.44 0.56 4.29
CA GLN A 5 38.68 -0.57 5.16
C GLN A 5 37.45 -0.90 6.01
N LYS A 6 36.82 0.13 6.62
CA LYS A 6 35.57 -0.04 7.38
C LYS A 6 34.45 -0.61 6.53
N ALA A 7 34.31 -0.18 5.27
CA ALA A 7 33.31 -0.72 4.32
C ALA A 7 33.57 -2.22 4.01
N LYS A 8 34.82 -2.62 3.80
CA LYS A 8 35.16 -4.04 3.60
C LYS A 8 34.86 -4.90 4.82
N GLU A 9 35.14 -4.41 6.00
CA GLU A 9 34.85 -5.10 7.26
C GLU A 9 33.35 -5.25 7.47
N LEU A 10 32.56 -4.19 7.22
CA LEU A 10 31.10 -4.22 7.26
C LEU A 10 30.54 -5.30 6.33
N ILE A 11 30.92 -5.27 5.06
CA ILE A 11 30.47 -6.24 4.05
C ILE A 11 30.84 -7.66 4.48
N LYS A 12 32.10 -7.88 4.87
CA LYS A 12 32.58 -9.18 5.31
C LYS A 12 31.77 -9.70 6.50
N HIS A 13 31.54 -8.87 7.51
CA HIS A 13 30.75 -9.24 8.69
C HIS A 13 29.37 -9.77 8.31
N HIS A 14 28.64 -9.02 7.47
CA HIS A 14 27.29 -9.41 7.05
C HIS A 14 27.28 -10.66 6.17
N PHE A 15 28.23 -10.81 5.24
CA PHE A 15 28.35 -12.03 4.43
C PHE A 15 28.76 -13.25 5.26
N ASP A 16 29.63 -13.09 6.23
CA ASP A 16 30.00 -14.18 7.15
C ASP A 16 28.80 -14.60 7.99
N HIS A 17 27.97 -13.63 8.41
CA HIS A 17 26.70 -13.92 9.11
C HIS A 17 25.71 -14.71 8.21
N ILE A 18 25.50 -14.30 6.96
CA ILE A 18 24.65 -15.03 6.00
C ILE A 18 25.17 -16.47 5.81
N ARG A 19 26.47 -16.67 5.72
CA ARG A 19 27.08 -18.00 5.58
C ARG A 19 26.82 -18.93 6.75
N THR A 20 26.55 -18.43 7.94
CA THR A 20 26.19 -19.28 9.08
C THR A 20 24.90 -20.06 8.85
N PHE A 21 23.94 -19.49 8.11
CA PHE A 21 22.65 -20.10 7.82
C PHE A 21 22.68 -21.12 6.67
N THR A 22 23.78 -21.23 5.92
CA THR A 22 23.88 -22.19 4.81
C THR A 22 24.15 -23.62 5.26
N LYS A 23 24.37 -23.85 6.55
CA LYS A 23 24.80 -25.14 7.11
C LYS A 23 23.71 -25.90 7.82
N ASP A 24 22.58 -25.25 8.15
CA ASP A 24 21.50 -25.79 8.96
C ASP A 24 20.15 -25.70 8.25
N LEU A 25 19.09 -26.16 8.93
CA LEU A 25 17.71 -26.01 8.46
C LEU A 25 17.37 -24.52 8.31
N PHE A 26 16.94 -24.14 7.12
CA PHE A 26 16.54 -22.77 6.80
C PHE A 26 15.04 -22.61 7.05
N THR A 27 14.69 -21.84 8.08
CA THR A 27 13.30 -21.56 8.47
C THR A 27 12.91 -20.12 8.12
N LEU A 28 11.66 -19.78 8.35
CA LEU A 28 11.16 -18.39 8.17
C LEU A 28 11.92 -17.39 9.06
N PHE A 29 12.49 -17.83 10.17
CA PHE A 29 13.30 -16.96 11.01
C PHE A 29 14.60 -16.58 10.31
N GLU A 30 15.36 -17.57 9.81
CA GLU A 30 16.61 -17.33 9.09
C GLU A 30 16.35 -16.52 7.79
N GLU A 31 15.23 -16.77 7.11
CA GLU A 31 14.83 -16.00 5.94
C GLU A 31 14.73 -14.50 6.26
N LYS A 32 14.02 -14.13 7.32
CA LYS A 32 13.87 -12.73 7.75
C LYS A 32 15.19 -12.10 8.14
N VAL A 33 16.07 -12.84 8.82
CA VAL A 33 17.42 -12.38 9.17
C VAL A 33 18.25 -12.11 7.91
N VAL A 34 18.21 -13.02 6.92
CA VAL A 34 18.93 -12.86 5.66
C VAL A 34 18.40 -11.68 4.85
N LEU A 35 17.06 -11.52 4.75
CA LEU A 35 16.44 -10.39 4.08
C LEU A 35 16.88 -9.04 4.68
N ALA A 36 17.03 -8.97 6.00
CA ALA A 36 17.48 -7.75 6.68
C ALA A 36 18.91 -7.33 6.32
N GLN A 37 19.78 -8.26 5.89
CA GLN A 37 21.19 -7.95 5.65
C GLN A 37 21.39 -6.94 4.51
N GLY A 38 20.51 -6.95 3.49
CA GLY A 38 20.58 -5.97 2.40
C GLY A 38 20.44 -4.53 2.90
N GLU A 39 19.43 -4.28 3.73
CA GLU A 39 19.16 -2.97 4.34
C GLU A 39 20.30 -2.54 5.29
N LEU A 40 20.81 -3.47 6.09
CA LEU A 40 21.92 -3.20 7.02
C LEU A 40 23.22 -2.85 6.29
N ILE A 41 23.56 -3.56 5.21
CA ILE A 41 24.74 -3.31 4.40
C ILE A 41 24.61 -1.96 3.68
N SER A 42 23.52 -1.73 2.96
CA SER A 42 23.35 -0.54 2.12
C SER A 42 23.38 0.75 2.95
N THR A 43 22.66 0.79 4.06
CA THR A 43 22.62 1.96 4.93
C THR A 43 23.95 2.18 5.69
N GLY A 44 24.59 1.10 6.12
CA GLY A 44 25.91 1.17 6.72
C GLY A 44 26.97 1.70 5.74
N MET A 45 26.97 1.23 4.49
CA MET A 45 27.85 1.74 3.45
C MET A 45 27.57 3.21 3.12
N MET A 46 26.29 3.59 3.02
CA MET A 46 25.90 4.99 2.77
C MET A 46 26.37 5.91 3.88
N ASN A 47 26.21 5.51 5.14
CA ASN A 47 26.71 6.29 6.28
C ASN A 47 28.24 6.46 6.24
N LEU A 48 28.99 5.43 5.91
CA LEU A 48 30.45 5.53 5.76
C LEU A 48 30.83 6.49 4.62
N TYR A 49 30.13 6.40 3.49
CA TYR A 49 30.38 7.28 2.34
C TYR A 49 30.10 8.75 2.64
N LEU A 50 28.99 9.06 3.31
CA LEU A 50 28.67 10.43 3.69
C LEU A 50 29.71 11.02 4.65
N ASN A 51 30.16 10.24 5.64
CA ASN A 51 31.24 10.67 6.53
C ASN A 51 32.58 10.86 5.80
N GLU A 52 32.88 10.01 4.80
CA GLU A 52 34.05 10.19 3.91
C GLU A 52 33.96 11.51 3.13
N CYS A 53 32.75 11.91 2.72
CA CYS A 53 32.48 13.18 2.05
C CYS A 53 32.46 14.40 3.02
N GLY A 54 32.67 14.17 4.31
CA GLY A 54 32.69 15.25 5.32
C GLY A 54 31.30 15.64 5.84
N ILE A 55 30.27 14.90 5.56
CA ILE A 55 28.92 15.08 6.10
C ILE A 55 28.85 14.30 7.42
N ASN A 56 28.58 14.99 8.53
CA ASN A 56 28.43 14.37 9.84
C ASN A 56 27.10 13.57 9.92
N SER A 57 27.11 12.36 9.35
CA SER A 57 25.96 11.47 9.37
C SER A 57 26.07 10.41 10.46
N VAL A 58 24.94 10.11 11.10
CA VAL A 58 24.84 9.08 12.14
C VAL A 58 23.87 7.99 11.71
N LEU A 59 24.32 6.74 11.78
CA LEU A 59 23.46 5.56 11.54
C LEU A 59 22.69 5.22 12.82
N ILE A 60 21.37 5.30 12.77
CA ILE A 60 20.45 4.86 13.82
C ILE A 60 19.86 3.52 13.38
N PRO A 61 20.24 2.38 14.01
CA PRO A 61 19.74 1.06 13.59
C PRO A 61 18.23 0.95 13.79
N ALA A 62 17.50 0.60 12.76
CA ALA A 62 16.04 0.41 12.84
C ALA A 62 15.66 -0.68 13.86
N LEU A 63 16.48 -1.70 14.02
CA LEU A 63 16.26 -2.78 14.99
C LEU A 63 16.33 -2.31 16.46
N ASP A 64 16.78 -1.10 16.75
CA ASP A 64 16.83 -0.55 18.10
C ASP A 64 15.55 0.19 18.49
N TYR A 65 14.73 0.61 17.51
CA TYR A 65 13.51 1.37 17.78
C TYR A 65 12.27 0.92 16.99
N MET A 66 12.42 0.29 15.82
CA MET A 66 11.29 -0.17 15.02
C MET A 66 10.79 -1.51 15.54
N ARG A 67 9.55 -1.55 16.02
CA ARG A 67 8.92 -2.74 16.58
C ARG A 67 7.47 -2.90 16.16
N THR A 68 7.04 -4.15 15.96
CA THR A 68 5.64 -4.54 15.84
C THR A 68 5.14 -5.22 17.12
N ASP A 69 3.83 -5.16 17.32
CA ASP A 69 3.13 -5.86 18.41
C ASP A 69 2.86 -7.34 18.08
N LYS A 70 2.06 -8.02 18.91
CA LYS A 70 1.70 -9.44 18.71
C LYS A 70 0.81 -9.70 17.50
N ASN A 71 0.17 -8.66 16.96
CA ASN A 71 -0.67 -8.73 15.77
C ASN A 71 0.12 -8.34 14.51
N ALA A 72 1.44 -8.21 14.59
CA ALA A 72 2.34 -7.71 13.56
C ALA A 72 2.06 -6.25 13.12
N GLU A 73 1.35 -5.46 13.95
CA GLU A 73 1.12 -4.04 13.72
C GLU A 73 2.23 -3.21 14.37
N PRO A 74 2.70 -2.11 13.73
CA PRO A 74 3.69 -1.23 14.33
C PRO A 74 3.23 -0.67 15.68
N ASP A 75 4.16 -0.54 16.61
CA ASP A 75 3.94 0.04 17.95
C ASP A 75 4.39 1.52 17.95
N PRO A 76 3.50 2.48 17.64
CA PRO A 76 3.89 3.87 17.43
C PRO A 76 4.41 4.54 18.70
N VAL A 77 3.94 4.12 19.87
CA VAL A 77 4.39 4.68 21.17
C VAL A 77 5.82 4.26 21.43
N TYR A 78 6.11 2.98 21.31
CA TYR A 78 7.46 2.46 21.49
C TYR A 78 8.44 3.06 20.48
N ILE A 79 8.04 3.10 19.19
CA ILE A 79 8.86 3.64 18.11
C ILE A 79 9.22 5.09 18.43
N LYS A 80 8.24 5.93 18.80
CA LYS A 80 8.46 7.34 19.14
C LYS A 80 9.43 7.51 20.31
N GLU A 81 9.16 6.84 21.44
CA GLU A 81 9.99 6.95 22.64
C GLU A 81 11.43 6.55 22.39
N LYS A 82 11.63 5.42 21.71
CA LYS A 82 12.98 4.91 21.44
C LYS A 82 13.73 5.74 20.42
N LEU A 83 13.06 6.12 19.31
CA LEU A 83 13.68 6.92 18.25
C LEU A 83 14.12 8.29 18.78
N ILE A 84 13.24 9.01 19.49
CA ILE A 84 13.59 10.33 20.04
C ILE A 84 14.79 10.22 20.98
N LYS A 85 14.81 9.21 21.86
CA LYS A 85 15.94 9.00 22.77
C LYS A 85 17.26 8.75 22.03
N LEU A 86 17.24 8.02 20.92
CA LEU A 86 18.42 7.77 20.09
C LEU A 86 18.88 9.04 19.40
N LEU A 87 17.96 9.81 18.82
CA LEU A 87 18.27 11.08 18.16
C LEU A 87 18.83 12.12 19.14
N ASP A 88 18.29 12.21 20.35
CA ASP A 88 18.77 13.11 21.40
C ASP A 88 20.22 12.83 21.83
N GLY A 89 20.69 11.61 21.64
CA GLY A 89 22.08 11.22 21.87
C GLY A 89 23.07 11.79 20.86
N HIS A 90 22.59 12.34 19.73
CA HIS A 90 23.42 12.77 18.60
C HIS A 90 23.02 14.15 18.06
N LYS A 91 22.84 15.12 18.93
CA LYS A 91 22.35 16.48 18.57
C LYS A 91 23.26 17.27 17.61
N ASP A 92 24.51 16.87 17.50
CA ASP A 92 25.48 17.51 16.62
C ASP A 92 25.52 16.90 15.20
N ALA A 93 24.70 15.89 14.93
CA ALA A 93 24.63 15.27 13.61
C ALA A 93 23.86 16.14 12.62
N ASP A 94 24.40 16.27 11.39
CA ASP A 94 23.73 16.98 10.30
C ASP A 94 22.64 16.10 9.64
N LEU A 95 22.83 14.79 9.68
CA LEU A 95 21.98 13.81 8.97
C LEU A 95 21.89 12.50 9.74
N PHE A 96 20.72 11.93 9.78
CA PHE A 96 20.49 10.58 10.30
C PHE A 96 20.17 9.62 9.18
N ILE A 97 20.80 8.44 9.21
CA ILE A 97 20.48 7.31 8.31
C ILE A 97 19.89 6.20 9.15
N THR A 98 18.88 5.54 8.62
CA THR A 98 18.30 4.35 9.22
C THR A 98 17.81 3.40 8.15
N GLN A 99 17.54 2.14 8.52
CA GLN A 99 16.96 1.18 7.61
C GLN A 99 15.44 1.39 7.49
N GLY A 100 14.93 1.18 6.29
CA GLY A 100 13.51 0.93 6.08
C GLY A 100 13.20 -0.57 6.13
N TYR A 101 11.91 -0.94 6.06
CA TYR A 101 11.41 -2.29 5.92
C TYR A 101 11.64 -3.20 7.14
N ILE A 102 12.81 -3.22 7.76
CA ILE A 102 13.16 -4.14 8.86
C ILE A 102 12.70 -3.61 10.22
N CYS A 103 12.32 -4.53 11.09
CA CYS A 103 11.87 -4.24 12.45
C CYS A 103 12.17 -5.42 13.39
N ARG A 104 11.82 -5.28 14.66
CA ARG A 104 11.69 -6.41 15.59
C ARG A 104 10.21 -6.72 15.81
N ASN A 105 9.87 -7.99 15.91
CA ASN A 105 8.54 -8.42 16.33
C ASN A 105 8.36 -8.27 17.86
N ALA A 106 7.16 -8.60 18.36
CA ALA A 106 6.84 -8.52 19.78
C ALA A 106 7.74 -9.39 20.67
N TYR A 107 8.42 -10.38 20.10
CA TYR A 107 9.34 -11.30 20.81
C TYR A 107 10.80 -10.85 20.73
N GLY A 108 11.08 -9.74 20.05
CA GLY A 108 12.42 -9.20 19.87
C GLY A 108 13.21 -9.82 18.71
N GLU A 109 12.61 -10.70 17.94
CA GLU A 109 13.21 -11.32 16.75
C GLU A 109 13.19 -10.35 15.55
N ILE A 110 14.15 -10.52 14.63
CA ILE A 110 14.18 -9.75 13.39
C ILE A 110 12.97 -10.12 12.53
N ASP A 111 12.26 -9.11 12.08
CA ASP A 111 11.08 -9.18 11.23
C ASP A 111 11.07 -8.03 10.24
N ASN A 112 10.00 -7.93 9.46
CA ASN A 112 9.83 -6.87 8.49
C ASN A 112 8.37 -6.33 8.46
N LEU A 113 8.22 -5.12 7.93
CA LEU A 113 6.94 -4.42 7.81
C LEU A 113 6.13 -4.84 6.57
N GLN A 114 6.44 -6.00 5.99
CA GLN A 114 5.74 -6.51 4.82
C GLN A 114 5.88 -5.63 3.56
N ARG A 115 4.89 -5.72 2.68
CA ARG A 115 4.86 -4.99 1.41
C ARG A 115 4.76 -3.47 1.65
N GLY A 116 5.56 -2.70 0.92
CA GLY A 116 5.65 -1.24 1.10
C GLY A 116 6.37 -0.84 2.38
N GLY A 117 7.13 -1.76 2.99
CA GLY A 117 7.72 -1.58 4.32
C GLY A 117 8.67 -0.39 4.45
N SER A 118 9.40 0.00 3.39
CA SER A 118 10.27 1.18 3.43
C SER A 118 9.47 2.49 3.48
N ASP A 119 8.41 2.61 2.68
CA ASP A 119 7.50 3.75 2.70
C ASP A 119 6.77 3.84 4.04
N TYR A 120 6.38 2.67 4.57
CA TYR A 120 5.75 2.58 5.88
C TYR A 120 6.71 3.02 7.00
N SER A 121 7.98 2.59 6.94
CA SER A 121 9.02 3.07 7.86
C SER A 121 9.17 4.58 7.81
N ALA A 122 9.22 5.17 6.62
CA ALA A 122 9.31 6.62 6.45
C ALA A 122 8.12 7.36 7.11
N SER A 123 6.89 6.85 6.91
CA SER A 123 5.70 7.42 7.53
C SER A 123 5.68 7.28 9.05
N LEU A 124 6.09 6.13 9.58
CA LEU A 124 6.19 5.90 11.03
C LEU A 124 7.25 6.79 11.68
N ILE A 125 8.40 6.92 11.05
CA ILE A 125 9.48 7.80 11.50
C ILE A 125 9.02 9.26 11.46
N GLY A 126 8.47 9.70 10.33
CA GLY A 126 7.94 11.05 10.17
C GLY A 126 6.91 11.41 11.23
N ALA A 127 5.96 10.50 11.51
CA ALA A 127 4.98 10.66 12.57
C ALA A 127 5.62 10.72 13.98
N ALA A 128 6.62 9.88 14.23
CA ALA A 128 7.30 9.81 15.53
C ALA A 128 8.05 11.10 15.87
N ILE A 129 8.73 11.70 14.88
CA ILE A 129 9.53 12.93 15.08
C ILE A 129 8.73 14.21 14.81
N GLY A 130 7.49 14.13 14.32
CA GLY A 130 6.69 15.29 13.91
C GLY A 130 7.32 16.03 12.73
N ALA A 131 7.69 15.30 11.68
CA ALA A 131 8.33 15.84 10.49
C ALA A 131 7.45 16.90 9.80
N GLU A 132 8.06 17.88 9.16
CA GLU A 132 7.36 18.89 8.35
C GLU A 132 6.84 18.29 7.05
N GLU A 133 7.59 17.36 6.44
CA GLU A 133 7.24 16.65 5.21
C GLU A 133 7.90 15.26 5.21
N ILE A 134 7.23 14.28 4.65
CA ILE A 134 7.79 12.95 4.34
C ILE A 134 8.00 12.89 2.83
N GLN A 135 9.21 12.54 2.39
CA GLN A 135 9.53 12.38 0.97
C GLN A 135 9.77 10.91 0.63
N ILE A 136 9.12 10.44 -0.42
CA ILE A 136 9.29 9.10 -0.98
C ILE A 136 9.87 9.25 -2.38
N TRP A 137 11.11 8.85 -2.54
CA TRP A 137 11.85 8.93 -3.78
C TRP A 137 11.78 7.62 -4.55
N THR A 138 11.26 7.69 -5.78
CA THR A 138 11.06 6.53 -6.66
C THR A 138 11.71 6.78 -8.04
N ASP A 139 11.39 5.95 -9.02
CA ASP A 139 11.83 6.07 -10.41
C ASP A 139 10.79 6.77 -11.33
N ILE A 140 9.69 7.30 -10.76
CA ILE A 140 8.64 8.00 -11.49
C ILE A 140 8.32 9.36 -10.89
N ASP A 141 7.84 10.31 -11.72
CA ASP A 141 7.47 11.67 -11.30
C ASP A 141 6.09 11.71 -10.62
N GLY A 142 5.98 11.08 -9.45
CA GLY A 142 4.77 11.05 -8.67
C GLY A 142 3.67 10.14 -9.23
N MET A 143 2.44 10.32 -8.76
CA MET A 143 1.27 9.62 -9.27
C MET A 143 0.78 10.25 -10.56
N HIS A 144 0.42 9.43 -11.54
CA HIS A 144 -0.14 9.85 -12.80
C HIS A 144 -1.66 9.67 -12.83
N ASN A 145 -2.32 10.43 -13.69
CA ASN A 145 -3.76 10.33 -13.90
C ASN A 145 -4.22 9.00 -14.53
N ASN A 146 -3.28 8.18 -14.98
CA ASN A 146 -3.46 6.81 -15.45
C ASN A 146 -2.12 6.06 -15.42
N ASP A 147 -2.15 4.74 -15.61
CA ASP A 147 -0.93 3.94 -15.72
C ASP A 147 -0.24 4.20 -17.08
N PRO A 148 0.98 4.75 -17.10
CA PRO A 148 1.69 5.04 -18.34
C PRO A 148 2.05 3.78 -19.17
N ARG A 149 1.97 2.58 -18.56
CA ARG A 149 2.16 1.31 -19.28
C ARG A 149 0.95 0.90 -20.10
N ILE A 150 -0.23 1.45 -19.79
CA ILE A 150 -1.51 1.15 -20.46
C ILE A 150 -1.93 2.32 -21.36
N VAL A 151 -1.74 3.54 -20.90
CA VAL A 151 -2.14 4.76 -21.61
C VAL A 151 -0.90 5.55 -22.02
N GLU A 152 -0.70 5.73 -23.33
CA GLU A 152 0.50 6.39 -23.88
C GLU A 152 0.70 7.84 -23.38
N LYS A 153 -0.40 8.57 -23.18
CA LYS A 153 -0.37 9.97 -22.74
C LYS A 153 -0.97 10.11 -21.36
N THR A 154 -0.12 10.07 -20.36
CA THR A 154 -0.49 10.35 -18.98
C THR A 154 0.10 11.68 -18.51
N SER A 155 -0.52 12.27 -17.50
CA SER A 155 -0.02 13.48 -16.86
C SER A 155 0.12 13.24 -15.35
N PRO A 156 1.19 13.75 -14.71
CA PRO A 156 1.34 13.63 -13.27
C PRO A 156 0.26 14.46 -12.56
N VAL A 157 -0.29 13.84 -11.50
CA VAL A 157 -1.24 14.51 -10.59
C VAL A 157 -0.43 15.22 -9.52
N ARG A 158 -0.49 16.53 -9.46
CA ARG A 158 0.36 17.32 -8.55
C ARG A 158 -0.12 17.35 -7.11
N HIS A 159 -1.42 17.23 -6.89
CA HIS A 159 -2.03 17.24 -5.55
C HIS A 159 -3.07 16.14 -5.42
N LEU A 160 -2.96 15.36 -4.36
CA LEU A 160 -3.94 14.34 -3.97
C LEU A 160 -4.30 14.52 -2.49
N HIS A 161 -5.58 14.33 -2.18
CA HIS A 161 -5.99 14.09 -0.82
C HIS A 161 -5.53 12.69 -0.37
N PHE A 162 -5.28 12.49 0.95
CA PHE A 162 -4.86 11.18 1.46
C PHE A 162 -5.82 10.06 1.07
N GLU A 163 -7.13 10.31 1.07
CA GLU A 163 -8.13 9.31 0.65
C GLU A 163 -8.03 9.01 -0.86
N GLU A 164 -7.86 10.04 -1.70
CA GLU A 164 -7.66 9.84 -3.14
C GLU A 164 -6.42 8.99 -3.43
N ALA A 165 -5.32 9.26 -2.72
CA ALA A 165 -4.08 8.48 -2.85
C ALA A 165 -4.26 7.03 -2.40
N ALA A 166 -5.02 6.79 -1.32
CA ALA A 166 -5.34 5.45 -0.83
C ALA A 166 -6.20 4.66 -1.83
N GLU A 167 -7.22 5.30 -2.42
CA GLU A 167 -8.06 4.69 -3.45
C GLU A 167 -7.26 4.31 -4.70
N LEU A 168 -6.42 5.21 -5.20
CA LEU A 168 -5.55 4.94 -6.34
C LEU A 168 -4.58 3.79 -6.06
N ALA A 169 -3.98 3.77 -4.88
CA ALA A 169 -3.04 2.73 -4.48
C ALA A 169 -3.72 1.36 -4.37
N TYR A 170 -4.95 1.31 -3.88
CA TYR A 170 -5.73 0.07 -3.76
C TYR A 170 -6.13 -0.50 -5.13
N PHE A 171 -6.58 0.36 -6.04
CA PHE A 171 -7.10 -0.05 -7.35
C PHE A 171 -6.06 -0.08 -8.49
N GLY A 172 -4.76 -0.02 -8.21
CA GLY A 172 -3.77 -0.35 -9.22
C GLY A 172 -2.58 0.58 -9.37
N ALA A 173 -2.57 1.76 -8.75
CA ALA A 173 -1.38 2.59 -8.70
C ALA A 173 -0.35 1.97 -7.74
N LYS A 174 0.54 1.12 -8.26
CA LYS A 174 1.52 0.35 -7.48
C LYS A 174 2.66 1.19 -6.85
N ILE A 175 2.53 2.50 -6.86
CA ILE A 175 3.58 3.43 -6.41
C ILE A 175 3.66 3.51 -4.89
N LEU A 176 2.52 3.36 -4.21
CA LEU A 176 2.40 3.51 -2.77
C LEU A 176 1.41 2.47 -2.23
N HIS A 177 1.72 1.85 -1.09
CA HIS A 177 0.75 0.97 -0.42
C HIS A 177 -0.18 1.80 0.48
N PRO A 178 -1.52 1.58 0.49
CA PRO A 178 -2.47 2.42 1.24
C PRO A 178 -2.16 2.54 2.72
N THR A 179 -1.68 1.46 3.36
CA THR A 179 -1.34 1.47 4.79
C THR A 179 -0.12 2.32 5.10
N CYS A 180 0.78 2.53 4.11
CA CYS A 180 2.02 3.26 4.33
C CYS A 180 1.82 4.74 4.64
N ILE A 181 0.74 5.34 4.15
CA ILE A 181 0.45 6.76 4.38
C ILE A 181 -0.41 7.02 5.62
N LEU A 182 -0.93 5.98 6.26
CA LEU A 182 -1.81 6.14 7.42
C LEU A 182 -1.16 6.89 8.60
N PRO A 183 0.10 6.61 9.01
CA PRO A 183 0.75 7.38 10.05
C PRO A 183 0.90 8.86 9.71
N ALA A 184 1.25 9.18 8.46
CA ALA A 184 1.34 10.56 7.97
C ALA A 184 -0.02 11.27 8.01
N LYS A 185 -1.07 10.60 7.51
CA LYS A 185 -2.45 11.11 7.53
C LYS A 185 -2.93 11.43 8.94
N LEU A 186 -2.76 10.49 9.89
CA LEU A 186 -3.20 10.64 11.28
C LEU A 186 -2.47 11.79 12.00
N ASN A 187 -1.25 12.12 11.60
CA ASN A 187 -0.47 13.21 12.16
C ASN A 187 -0.48 14.49 11.29
N ASN A 188 -1.29 14.51 10.23
CA ASN A 188 -1.41 15.62 9.29
C ASN A 188 -0.05 16.08 8.70
N ILE A 189 0.81 15.11 8.38
CA ILE A 189 2.12 15.35 7.78
C ILE A 189 2.02 15.11 6.28
N PRO A 190 2.32 16.10 5.42
CA PRO A 190 2.26 15.92 3.97
C PRO A 190 3.31 14.89 3.49
N VAL A 191 2.94 14.12 2.48
CA VAL A 191 3.82 13.16 1.82
C VAL A 191 4.05 13.60 0.38
N ARG A 192 5.32 13.69 -0.02
CA ARG A 192 5.70 14.05 -1.39
C ARG A 192 6.34 12.87 -2.10
N LEU A 193 5.81 12.50 -3.24
CA LEU A 193 6.37 11.48 -4.12
C LEU A 193 7.27 12.16 -5.16
N LEU A 194 8.52 11.74 -5.26
CA LEU A 194 9.54 12.39 -6.08
C LEU A 194 10.29 11.37 -6.95
N ASN A 195 10.87 11.86 -8.05
CA ASN A 195 11.68 11.03 -8.96
C ASN A 195 13.17 11.21 -8.68
N THR A 196 13.84 10.14 -8.29
CA THR A 196 15.29 10.14 -8.03
C THR A 196 16.10 10.50 -9.27
N MET A 197 15.62 10.14 -10.45
CA MET A 197 16.30 10.42 -11.73
C MET A 197 15.99 11.82 -12.27
N GLN A 198 14.99 12.50 -11.71
CA GLN A 198 14.58 13.85 -12.07
C GLN A 198 14.28 14.67 -10.79
N PRO A 199 15.29 14.98 -9.98
CA PRO A 199 15.10 15.58 -8.65
C PRO A 199 14.45 16.98 -8.68
N GLU A 200 14.54 17.67 -9.82
CA GLU A 200 13.90 18.98 -10.01
C GLU A 200 12.39 18.88 -10.36
N ALA A 201 11.89 17.67 -10.68
CA ALA A 201 10.48 17.48 -10.93
C ALA A 201 9.66 17.67 -9.64
N PRO A 202 8.51 18.40 -9.70
CA PRO A 202 7.75 18.73 -8.48
C PRO A 202 7.06 17.53 -7.82
N GLY A 203 6.95 16.40 -8.50
CA GLY A 203 6.31 15.18 -8.00
C GLY A 203 4.83 15.32 -7.69
N THR A 204 4.33 14.51 -6.78
CA THR A 204 2.95 14.57 -6.26
C THR A 204 2.97 14.87 -4.77
N MET A 205 2.22 15.89 -4.34
CA MET A 205 1.95 16.18 -2.94
C MET A 205 0.67 15.50 -2.48
N ILE A 206 0.76 14.70 -1.42
CA ILE A 206 -0.38 14.06 -0.75
C ILE A 206 -0.58 14.74 0.59
N SER A 207 -1.78 15.29 0.83
CA SER A 207 -2.09 16.04 2.06
C SER A 207 -3.59 16.01 2.34
N ASN A 208 -4.06 16.74 3.36
CA ASN A 208 -5.48 16.94 3.63
C ASN A 208 -6.12 18.03 2.74
N MET A 209 -5.43 18.53 1.73
CA MET A 209 -5.95 19.55 0.83
C MET A 209 -6.82 18.90 -0.26
N THR A 210 -8.06 19.36 -0.40
CA THR A 210 -9.02 18.88 -1.41
C THR A 210 -9.18 19.90 -2.52
N GLU A 211 -9.12 19.46 -3.77
CA GLU A 211 -9.51 20.25 -4.96
C GLU A 211 -10.93 19.87 -5.38
N LYS A 212 -11.90 20.69 -4.99
CA LYS A 212 -13.34 20.42 -5.16
C LYS A 212 -13.74 20.12 -6.60
N GLY A 213 -14.59 19.09 -6.76
CA GLY A 213 -15.27 18.74 -8.00
C GLY A 213 -14.38 18.27 -9.14
N LYS A 214 -13.15 17.85 -8.86
CA LYS A 214 -12.21 17.38 -9.88
C LYS A 214 -12.05 15.87 -9.88
N ILE A 215 -12.23 15.26 -11.06
CA ILE A 215 -11.71 13.92 -11.36
C ILE A 215 -10.19 14.06 -11.58
N LYS A 216 -9.40 13.29 -10.86
CA LYS A 216 -7.93 13.41 -10.88
C LYS A 216 -7.24 12.26 -11.59
N ALA A 217 -7.74 11.05 -11.41
CA ALA A 217 -7.10 9.88 -11.99
C ALA A 217 -8.08 8.73 -12.21
N VAL A 218 -7.66 7.78 -13.02
CA VAL A 218 -8.35 6.52 -13.26
C VAL A 218 -7.34 5.39 -13.04
N ALA A 219 -7.68 4.46 -12.17
CA ALA A 219 -6.91 3.24 -11.94
C ALA A 219 -7.69 2.02 -12.44
N ALA A 220 -6.99 0.96 -12.78
CA ALA A 220 -7.60 -0.31 -13.19
C ALA A 220 -6.94 -1.48 -12.47
N LYS A 221 -7.75 -2.47 -12.08
CA LYS A 221 -7.33 -3.69 -11.40
C LYS A 221 -7.87 -4.89 -12.17
N ASP A 222 -6.96 -5.68 -12.72
CA ASP A 222 -7.26 -6.88 -13.50
C ASP A 222 -7.44 -8.12 -12.61
N ASN A 223 -7.81 -9.23 -13.25
CA ASN A 223 -7.95 -10.56 -12.62
C ASN A 223 -8.99 -10.59 -11.50
N ILE A 224 -10.04 -9.83 -11.65
CA ILE A 224 -11.15 -9.77 -10.69
C ILE A 224 -12.12 -10.91 -10.95
N THR A 225 -12.59 -11.53 -9.88
CA THR A 225 -13.68 -12.51 -9.90
C THR A 225 -14.91 -11.90 -9.26
N SER A 226 -16.03 -11.92 -9.98
CA SER A 226 -17.33 -11.50 -9.48
C SER A 226 -18.14 -12.71 -9.04
N ILE A 227 -18.65 -12.69 -7.82
CA ILE A 227 -19.48 -13.73 -7.25
C ILE A 227 -20.85 -13.13 -6.95
N LYS A 228 -21.89 -13.64 -7.59
CA LYS A 228 -23.27 -13.19 -7.42
C LYS A 228 -24.09 -14.27 -6.74
N ILE A 229 -24.71 -13.90 -5.62
CA ILE A 229 -25.59 -14.76 -4.84
C ILE A 229 -27.01 -14.24 -4.98
N LYS A 230 -27.94 -15.06 -5.51
CA LYS A 230 -29.37 -14.80 -5.56
C LYS A 230 -30.09 -15.67 -4.56
N SER A 231 -30.92 -15.07 -3.69
CA SER A 231 -31.67 -15.81 -2.69
C SER A 231 -33.05 -15.19 -2.49
N GLY A 232 -34.10 -15.94 -2.79
CA GLY A 232 -35.48 -15.56 -2.46
C GLY A 232 -35.74 -15.46 -0.95
N ARG A 233 -34.86 -16.04 -0.12
CA ARG A 233 -34.91 -15.95 1.35
C ARG A 233 -34.34 -14.64 1.90
N MET A 234 -33.61 -13.88 1.10
CA MET A 234 -33.01 -12.61 1.49
C MET A 234 -34.08 -11.55 1.84
N LEU A 235 -35.16 -11.53 1.10
CA LEU A 235 -36.31 -10.62 1.30
C LEU A 235 -36.91 -10.61 2.72
N LEU A 236 -36.73 -11.72 3.49
CA LEU A 236 -37.34 -11.89 4.80
C LEU A 236 -36.34 -12.22 5.91
N ALA A 237 -35.05 -12.27 5.60
CA ALA A 237 -34.03 -12.76 6.52
C ALA A 237 -33.13 -11.64 7.03
N THR A 238 -33.36 -11.18 8.27
CA THR A 238 -32.34 -10.43 8.99
C THR A 238 -31.08 -11.25 9.12
N GLY A 239 -29.89 -10.63 8.85
CA GLY A 239 -28.59 -11.27 9.02
C GLY A 239 -28.08 -12.07 7.81
N PHE A 240 -28.75 -12.02 6.64
CA PHE A 240 -28.27 -12.69 5.44
C PHE A 240 -26.88 -12.17 5.02
N LEU A 241 -26.70 -10.87 4.95
CA LEU A 241 -25.41 -10.25 4.61
C LEU A 241 -24.29 -10.66 5.58
N ARG A 242 -24.60 -10.73 6.90
CA ARG A 242 -23.64 -11.22 7.88
C ARG A 242 -23.11 -12.62 7.54
N LYS A 243 -24.02 -13.54 7.18
CA LYS A 243 -23.65 -14.91 6.80
C LYS A 243 -22.80 -14.97 5.53
N VAL A 244 -23.09 -14.10 4.57
CA VAL A 244 -22.29 -14.00 3.33
C VAL A 244 -20.88 -13.53 3.68
N PHE A 245 -20.73 -12.43 4.41
CA PHE A 245 -19.42 -11.88 4.77
C PHE A 245 -18.62 -12.79 5.72
N GLU A 246 -19.28 -13.50 6.63
CA GLU A 246 -18.67 -14.49 7.52
C GLU A 246 -17.97 -15.62 6.75
N ILE A 247 -18.48 -16.02 5.58
CA ILE A 247 -17.81 -17.00 4.71
C ILE A 247 -16.48 -16.41 4.19
N PHE A 248 -16.47 -15.19 3.67
CA PHE A 248 -15.23 -14.57 3.19
C PHE A 248 -14.22 -14.34 4.33
N GLU A 249 -14.68 -13.98 5.52
CA GLU A 249 -13.85 -13.85 6.72
C GLU A 249 -13.20 -15.18 7.09
N ASN A 250 -13.94 -16.28 7.12
CA ASN A 250 -13.45 -17.61 7.45
C ASN A 250 -12.33 -18.08 6.51
N TYR A 251 -12.41 -17.71 5.25
CA TYR A 251 -11.39 -18.00 4.24
C TYR A 251 -10.35 -16.88 4.07
N GLN A 252 -10.37 -15.86 4.94
CA GLN A 252 -9.46 -14.70 4.90
C GLN A 252 -9.33 -14.09 3.50
N THR A 253 -10.47 -13.96 2.81
CA THR A 253 -10.54 -13.45 1.44
C THR A 253 -11.13 -12.04 1.44
N PRO A 254 -10.33 -11.01 1.15
CA PRO A 254 -10.80 -9.64 1.05
C PRO A 254 -11.81 -9.46 -0.08
N ILE A 255 -12.76 -8.55 0.12
CA ILE A 255 -13.76 -8.16 -0.87
C ILE A 255 -13.43 -6.74 -1.35
N ASP A 256 -13.40 -6.52 -2.69
CA ASP A 256 -13.12 -5.20 -3.26
C ASP A 256 -14.39 -4.35 -3.41
N MET A 257 -15.40 -4.89 -4.09
CA MET A 257 -16.68 -4.19 -4.33
C MET A 257 -17.85 -5.02 -3.84
N VAL A 258 -18.89 -4.34 -3.38
CA VAL A 258 -20.17 -4.94 -2.99
C VAL A 258 -21.30 -4.16 -3.61
N THR A 259 -22.24 -4.85 -4.24
CA THR A 259 -23.54 -4.28 -4.59
C THR A 259 -24.67 -5.20 -4.13
N THR A 260 -25.74 -4.63 -3.63
CA THR A 260 -26.88 -5.40 -3.11
C THR A 260 -28.20 -4.95 -3.71
N SER A 261 -29.14 -5.88 -3.79
CA SER A 261 -30.57 -5.64 -4.02
C SER A 261 -31.37 -6.43 -3.01
N GLU A 262 -32.69 -6.33 -3.05
CA GLU A 262 -33.57 -7.10 -2.15
C GLU A 262 -33.41 -8.63 -2.27
N VAL A 263 -32.97 -9.12 -3.42
CA VAL A 263 -32.89 -10.56 -3.74
C VAL A 263 -31.49 -11.05 -4.09
N GLY A 264 -30.49 -10.20 -4.05
CA GLY A 264 -29.14 -10.61 -4.50
C GLY A 264 -28.04 -9.73 -3.93
N VAL A 265 -26.88 -10.35 -3.77
CA VAL A 265 -25.61 -9.72 -3.43
C VAL A 265 -24.59 -10.07 -4.51
N SER A 266 -23.87 -9.09 -4.99
CA SER A 266 -22.71 -9.30 -5.85
C SER A 266 -21.47 -8.75 -5.14
N VAL A 267 -20.42 -9.55 -5.07
CA VAL A 267 -19.14 -9.19 -4.48
C VAL A 267 -18.02 -9.44 -5.49
N THR A 268 -16.92 -8.74 -5.35
CA THR A 268 -15.70 -8.99 -6.14
C THR A 268 -14.53 -9.33 -5.24
N ILE A 269 -13.67 -10.21 -5.72
CA ILE A 269 -12.42 -10.61 -5.08
C ILE A 269 -11.28 -10.63 -6.10
N ASP A 270 -10.06 -10.39 -5.66
CA ASP A 270 -8.82 -10.48 -6.45
C ASP A 270 -7.98 -11.72 -6.12
N ASN A 271 -8.38 -12.49 -5.09
CA ASN A 271 -7.70 -13.70 -4.65
C ASN A 271 -8.59 -14.92 -4.80
N ARG A 272 -8.21 -15.84 -5.68
CA ARG A 272 -8.98 -17.07 -6.00
C ARG A 272 -8.56 -18.28 -5.16
N LYS A 273 -7.66 -18.14 -4.20
CA LYS A 273 -7.07 -19.28 -3.44
C LYS A 273 -8.10 -20.21 -2.85
N HIS A 274 -9.24 -19.68 -2.38
CA HIS A 274 -10.33 -20.41 -1.73
C HIS A 274 -11.67 -20.23 -2.46
N LEU A 275 -11.63 -19.97 -3.78
CA LEU A 275 -12.84 -19.67 -4.56
C LEU A 275 -13.84 -20.82 -4.54
N GLU A 276 -13.40 -22.06 -4.71
CA GLU A 276 -14.28 -23.24 -4.77
C GLU A 276 -14.99 -23.45 -3.43
N GLU A 277 -14.27 -23.40 -2.33
CA GLU A 277 -14.81 -23.57 -0.97
C GLU A 277 -15.79 -22.44 -0.62
N ILE A 278 -15.46 -21.20 -0.95
CA ILE A 278 -16.33 -20.03 -0.76
C ILE A 278 -17.64 -20.23 -1.55
N VAL A 279 -17.55 -20.62 -2.81
CA VAL A 279 -18.73 -20.85 -3.67
C VAL A 279 -19.61 -21.97 -3.13
N ASP A 280 -19.02 -23.08 -2.66
CA ASP A 280 -19.77 -24.21 -2.11
C ASP A 280 -20.48 -23.84 -0.80
N ASP A 281 -19.85 -23.04 0.06
CA ASP A 281 -20.50 -22.52 1.26
C ASP A 281 -21.62 -21.51 0.94
N LEU A 282 -21.42 -20.64 -0.04
CA LEU A 282 -22.43 -19.67 -0.48
C LEU A 282 -23.67 -20.36 -1.12
N LYS A 283 -23.49 -21.49 -1.82
CA LYS A 283 -24.60 -22.28 -2.40
C LYS A 283 -25.61 -22.75 -1.35
N LYS A 284 -25.21 -22.88 -0.09
CA LYS A 284 -26.13 -23.22 1.02
C LYS A 284 -27.19 -22.13 1.27
N TYR A 285 -26.94 -20.92 0.82
CA TYR A 285 -27.78 -19.74 1.06
C TYR A 285 -28.53 -19.26 -0.19
N GLY A 286 -28.12 -19.68 -1.39
CA GLY A 286 -28.77 -19.25 -2.62
C GLY A 286 -28.12 -19.82 -3.87
N THR A 287 -28.59 -19.37 -5.03
CA THR A 287 -27.96 -19.66 -6.32
C THR A 287 -26.74 -18.76 -6.51
N VAL A 288 -25.59 -19.37 -6.77
CA VAL A 288 -24.31 -18.68 -6.96
C VAL A 288 -23.91 -18.75 -8.42
N THR A 289 -23.53 -17.59 -8.97
CA THR A 289 -22.88 -17.48 -10.28
C THR A 289 -21.53 -16.80 -10.12
N VAL A 290 -20.53 -17.25 -10.87
CA VAL A 290 -19.16 -16.75 -10.84
C VAL A 290 -18.79 -16.28 -12.24
N ASP A 291 -18.28 -15.05 -12.35
CA ASP A 291 -17.70 -14.49 -13.57
C ASP A 291 -16.24 -14.14 -13.27
N GLU A 292 -15.32 -14.75 -14.02
CA GLU A 292 -13.87 -14.56 -13.83
C GLU A 292 -13.29 -13.59 -14.87
N ASP A 293 -12.03 -13.24 -14.69
CA ASP A 293 -11.22 -12.42 -15.60
C ASP A 293 -11.85 -11.05 -15.92
N MET A 294 -12.44 -10.46 -14.90
CA MET A 294 -13.04 -9.14 -14.99
C MET A 294 -12.04 -8.05 -14.58
N VAL A 295 -12.39 -6.80 -14.89
CA VAL A 295 -11.60 -5.60 -14.55
C VAL A 295 -12.45 -4.64 -13.74
N ILE A 296 -11.88 -4.11 -12.66
CA ILE A 296 -12.42 -2.94 -11.97
C ILE A 296 -11.70 -1.71 -12.52
N VAL A 297 -12.46 -0.73 -12.99
CA VAL A 297 -11.99 0.64 -13.24
C VAL A 297 -12.47 1.51 -12.10
N CYS A 298 -11.55 2.21 -11.47
CA CYS A 298 -11.82 3.13 -10.38
C CYS A 298 -11.50 4.57 -10.82
N VAL A 299 -12.51 5.41 -10.84
CA VAL A 299 -12.36 6.85 -11.09
C VAL A 299 -12.20 7.53 -9.75
N VAL A 300 -11.11 8.30 -9.59
CA VAL A 300 -10.72 8.92 -8.33
C VAL A 300 -10.68 10.43 -8.45
N GLY A 301 -11.17 11.12 -7.44
CA GLY A 301 -11.20 12.56 -7.31
C GLY A 301 -12.09 13.00 -6.16
N ASP A 302 -12.40 14.28 -6.07
CA ASP A 302 -13.43 14.79 -5.18
C ASP A 302 -14.80 14.58 -5.82
N LEU A 303 -15.47 13.51 -5.45
CA LEU A 303 -16.73 13.02 -6.00
C LEU A 303 -17.84 13.06 -4.95
N GLU A 304 -17.83 14.09 -4.10
CA GLU A 304 -18.88 14.30 -3.12
C GLU A 304 -20.24 14.47 -3.81
N TRP A 305 -21.29 14.01 -3.18
CA TRP A 305 -22.65 13.95 -3.72
C TRP A 305 -23.24 15.32 -4.12
N ASP A 306 -22.71 16.42 -3.60
CA ASP A 306 -23.11 17.80 -3.96
C ASP A 306 -22.39 18.33 -5.22
N ASN A 307 -21.35 17.62 -5.70
CA ASN A 307 -20.70 17.89 -6.98
C ASN A 307 -21.51 17.22 -8.08
N VAL A 308 -22.37 17.98 -8.78
CA VAL A 308 -23.27 17.42 -9.79
C VAL A 308 -22.59 17.17 -11.15
N GLY A 309 -22.96 16.09 -11.80
CA GLY A 309 -22.64 15.82 -13.21
C GLY A 309 -21.41 14.95 -13.46
N PHE A 310 -20.62 14.60 -12.46
CA PHE A 310 -19.49 13.68 -12.67
C PHE A 310 -19.98 12.25 -12.96
N GLU A 311 -21.07 11.80 -12.36
CA GLU A 311 -21.67 10.49 -12.61
C GLU A 311 -22.07 10.33 -14.06
N ALA A 312 -22.73 11.35 -14.62
CA ALA A 312 -23.11 11.36 -16.03
C ALA A 312 -21.90 11.25 -16.96
N ARG A 313 -20.81 11.94 -16.63
CA ARG A 313 -19.55 11.88 -17.41
C ARG A 313 -18.91 10.49 -17.35
N ILE A 314 -18.86 9.88 -16.17
CA ILE A 314 -18.29 8.54 -15.98
C ILE A 314 -19.12 7.49 -16.75
N VAL A 315 -20.44 7.49 -16.58
CA VAL A 315 -21.33 6.54 -17.27
C VAL A 315 -21.31 6.75 -18.79
N GLN A 316 -21.26 8.01 -19.25
CA GLN A 316 -21.17 8.32 -20.66
C GLN A 316 -19.85 7.83 -21.29
N ALA A 317 -18.74 7.88 -20.54
CA ALA A 317 -17.46 7.34 -21.01
C ALA A 317 -17.50 5.82 -21.21
N MET A 318 -18.35 5.12 -20.43
CA MET A 318 -18.52 3.66 -20.49
C MET A 318 -19.68 3.21 -21.38
N LYS A 319 -20.29 4.09 -22.20
CA LYS A 319 -21.51 3.79 -22.98
C LYS A 319 -21.40 2.57 -23.90
N ASP A 320 -20.21 2.30 -24.41
CA ASP A 320 -19.94 1.20 -25.36
C ASP A 320 -19.32 -0.02 -24.67
N VAL A 321 -19.21 -0.01 -23.33
CA VAL A 321 -18.62 -1.08 -22.52
C VAL A 321 -19.68 -1.72 -21.63
N PRO A 322 -19.82 -3.06 -21.63
CA PRO A 322 -20.82 -3.76 -20.82
C PRO A 322 -20.44 -3.75 -19.32
N VAL A 323 -20.94 -2.75 -18.61
CA VAL A 323 -20.72 -2.60 -17.14
C VAL A 323 -21.60 -3.59 -16.38
N ARG A 324 -21.01 -4.35 -15.46
CA ARG A 324 -21.67 -5.36 -14.63
C ARG A 324 -22.05 -4.86 -13.25
N MET A 325 -21.22 -4.03 -12.64
CA MET A 325 -21.45 -3.43 -11.33
C MET A 325 -20.97 -1.98 -11.33
N ILE A 326 -21.65 -1.14 -10.57
CA ILE A 326 -21.21 0.22 -10.24
C ILE A 326 -21.28 0.36 -8.74
N SER A 327 -20.20 0.77 -8.10
CA SER A 327 -20.13 1.08 -6.68
C SER A 327 -19.80 2.56 -6.51
N TYR A 328 -20.71 3.26 -5.84
CA TYR A 328 -20.58 4.66 -5.44
C TYR A 328 -21.28 4.89 -4.09
N GLY A 329 -20.80 5.85 -3.31
CA GLY A 329 -21.38 6.22 -2.02
C GLY A 329 -20.75 5.54 -0.81
N GLY A 330 -19.81 4.59 -1.00
CA GLY A 330 -18.99 4.04 0.08
C GLY A 330 -17.79 4.93 0.41
N SER A 331 -17.36 5.73 -0.55
CA SER A 331 -16.32 6.75 -0.45
C SER A 331 -16.75 7.99 -1.22
N ASN A 332 -16.38 9.18 -0.76
CA ASN A 332 -16.57 10.43 -1.50
C ASN A 332 -15.49 10.66 -2.56
N TYR A 333 -14.51 9.76 -2.68
CA TYR A 333 -13.33 9.95 -3.49
C TYR A 333 -13.22 8.96 -4.64
N ASN A 334 -14.15 8.02 -4.78
CA ASN A 334 -14.15 7.05 -5.86
C ASN A 334 -15.52 6.73 -6.43
N VAL A 335 -15.50 6.31 -7.71
CA VAL A 335 -16.57 5.53 -8.35
C VAL A 335 -15.91 4.36 -9.02
N CYS A 336 -16.29 3.14 -8.68
CA CYS A 336 -15.74 1.92 -9.23
C CYS A 336 -16.76 1.24 -10.14
N LEU A 337 -16.29 0.79 -11.31
CA LEU A 337 -17.09 0.08 -12.32
C LEU A 337 -16.43 -1.26 -12.60
N LEU A 338 -17.22 -2.32 -12.55
CA LEU A 338 -16.80 -3.66 -12.94
C LEU A 338 -17.29 -3.95 -14.36
N TYR A 339 -16.39 -4.37 -15.23
CA TYR A 339 -16.72 -4.75 -16.60
C TYR A 339 -15.94 -6.00 -17.04
N THR A 340 -16.41 -6.64 -18.09
CA THR A 340 -15.69 -7.75 -18.73
C THR A 340 -14.59 -7.17 -19.59
N SER A 341 -13.34 -7.60 -19.38
CA SER A 341 -12.25 -7.20 -20.27
C SER A 341 -12.59 -7.61 -21.70
N PRO A 342 -12.54 -6.70 -22.68
CA PRO A 342 -12.68 -7.10 -24.07
C PRO A 342 -11.54 -8.08 -24.39
N SER A 343 -11.89 -9.19 -25.02
CA SER A 343 -10.87 -10.13 -25.49
C SER A 343 -9.90 -9.41 -26.42
N PRO A 344 -8.58 -9.66 -26.36
CA PRO A 344 -7.64 -9.09 -27.33
C PRO A 344 -7.91 -9.53 -28.78
N ARG A 345 -8.96 -10.28 -29.01
CA ARG A 345 -9.36 -10.84 -30.32
C ARG A 345 -10.66 -10.27 -30.87
N ASP A 346 -11.35 -9.37 -30.15
CA ASP A 346 -12.58 -8.72 -30.59
C ASP A 346 -12.36 -7.25 -30.96
#